data_e962c3367c4905e2f09769d0d3cdca87
#
_entry.id   e962c3367c4905e2f09769d0d3cdca87
#
_cell.length_a   1.000
_cell.length_b   1.000
_cell.length_c   1.000
_cell.angle_alpha   90.00
_cell.angle_beta   90.00
_cell.angle_gamma   90.00
#
_symmetry.space_group_name_H-M   'P 1'
#
loop_
_entity.id
_entity.type
_entity.pdbx_description
1 polymer ?
#
loop_
_entity_poly.entity_id
_entity_poly.type
_entity_poly.pdbx_seq_one_letter_code
_entity_poly.pdbx_strand_id
1 'polypeptide(L)'
;FKDYCYREAESFAVKVHSETGRVLFDKFKEKLIKEAKILSEVHHPHIVNVLEVFEENGTAYIAMEYIPGCSLKYMMDREGILPEPKVLRYVRQIGEALQFVHEKNILHLDIKPSNILIDSSGKARLIDFGVSKRYDIEQQETSTTMLTLSKGFASIEQYDNEGTQSFSPCPDIYSLGATMYNLLTGKIPTESILRATRPLQNPSELNRNISPKTEAAIIKAMQIIPADRFQTVDEMMAALDFPAEEEIPANELQNT
;
A
#
# COMPACT_ATOMS: atom_id res chain seq x y z
N PHE A 1 6.57 12.43 12.69
CA PHE A 1 6.11 13.59 13.50
C PHE A 1 6.54 13.55 14.96
N LYS A 2 6.82 12.39 15.56
CA LYS A 2 7.24 12.25 16.95
C LYS A 2 8.43 13.14 17.30
N ASP A 3 9.28 13.46 16.33
CA ASP A 3 10.46 14.29 16.53
C ASP A 3 10.14 15.81 16.61
N TYR A 4 8.95 16.21 16.20
CA TYR A 4 8.54 17.62 16.14
C TYR A 4 7.43 17.98 17.12
N CYS A 5 6.73 17.00 17.69
CA CYS A 5 5.60 17.24 18.58
C CYS A 5 5.56 16.23 19.75
N TYR A 6 4.84 16.60 20.81
CA TYR A 6 4.64 15.78 22.00
C TYR A 6 3.25 15.98 22.60
N ARG A 7 2.86 15.10 23.49
CA ARG A 7 1.69 15.27 24.38
C ARG A 7 2.18 15.29 25.80
N GLU A 8 1.65 16.22 26.61
CA GLU A 8 1.88 16.19 28.05
C GLU A 8 1.10 15.04 28.70
N ALA A 9 1.61 14.55 29.83
CA ALA A 9 0.87 13.59 30.63
C ALA A 9 -0.52 14.19 31.00
N GLU A 10 -1.57 13.40 30.85
CA GLU A 10 -2.96 13.81 31.11
C GLU A 10 -3.57 14.83 30.11
N SER A 11 -2.89 15.14 28.98
CA SER A 11 -3.41 16.02 27.93
C SER A 11 -3.55 15.29 26.60
N PHE A 12 -4.69 15.47 25.94
CA PHE A 12 -4.88 15.01 24.56
C PHE A 12 -4.32 15.99 23.53
N ALA A 13 -4.02 17.24 23.94
CA ALA A 13 -3.52 18.27 23.03
C ALA A 13 -2.10 17.96 22.54
N VAL A 14 -1.88 18.11 21.24
CA VAL A 14 -0.56 18.02 20.61
C VAL A 14 0.14 19.36 20.70
N LYS A 15 1.34 19.38 21.26
CA LYS A 15 2.22 20.56 21.33
C LYS A 15 3.44 20.36 20.45
N VAL A 16 3.92 21.42 19.82
CA VAL A 16 5.07 21.41 18.93
C VAL A 16 6.27 22.00 19.65
N HIS A 17 7.45 21.39 19.49
CA HIS A 17 8.67 21.76 20.22
C HIS A 17 9.25 23.13 19.84
N SER A 18 9.04 23.58 18.59
CA SER A 18 9.65 24.82 18.11
C SER A 18 8.78 25.50 17.03
N GLU A 19 9.03 26.78 16.79
CA GLU A 19 8.33 27.55 15.76
C GLU A 19 8.56 26.97 14.34
N THR A 20 9.79 26.54 14.04
CA THR A 20 10.11 25.86 12.77
C THR A 20 9.38 24.52 12.67
N GLY A 21 9.31 23.76 13.77
CA GLY A 21 8.53 22.54 13.85
C GLY A 21 7.03 22.76 13.65
N ARG A 22 6.50 23.93 14.09
CA ARG A 22 5.09 24.29 13.91
C ARG A 22 4.74 24.45 12.43
N VAL A 23 5.54 25.18 11.66
CA VAL A 23 5.31 25.36 10.23
C VAL A 23 5.28 24.02 9.48
N LEU A 24 6.21 23.12 9.82
CA LEU A 24 6.23 21.78 9.24
C LEU A 24 5.02 20.95 9.67
N PHE A 25 4.69 20.97 10.96
CA PHE A 25 3.55 20.24 11.51
C PHE A 25 2.23 20.68 10.86
N ASP A 26 2.02 22.00 10.72
CA ASP A 26 0.80 22.54 10.12
C ASP A 26 0.68 22.15 8.64
N LYS A 27 1.77 22.22 7.87
CA LYS A 27 1.80 21.74 6.47
C LYS A 27 1.42 20.25 6.36
N PHE A 28 1.95 19.42 7.24
CA PHE A 28 1.63 18.00 7.23
C PHE A 28 0.19 17.73 7.67
N LYS A 29 -0.32 18.48 8.63
CA LYS A 29 -1.71 18.38 9.08
C LYS A 29 -2.68 18.75 7.94
N GLU A 30 -2.42 19.87 7.27
CA GLU A 30 -3.21 20.31 6.09
C GLU A 30 -3.19 19.26 4.99
N LYS A 31 -2.00 18.69 4.69
CA LYS A 31 -1.87 17.63 3.71
C LYS A 31 -2.68 16.38 4.09
N LEU A 32 -2.56 15.93 5.35
CA LEU A 32 -3.32 14.78 5.86
C LEU A 32 -4.84 15.00 5.71
N ILE A 33 -5.33 16.20 6.03
CA ILE A 33 -6.75 16.55 5.90
C ILE A 33 -7.17 16.52 4.42
N LYS A 34 -6.36 17.10 3.52
CA LYS A 34 -6.66 17.13 2.08
C LYS A 34 -6.73 15.71 1.51
N GLU A 35 -5.75 14.88 1.80
CA GLU A 35 -5.71 13.47 1.37
C GLU A 35 -6.88 12.67 1.92
N ALA A 36 -7.18 12.83 3.21
CA ALA A 36 -8.29 12.14 3.85
C ALA A 36 -9.67 12.56 3.28
N LYS A 37 -9.85 13.83 2.91
CA LYS A 37 -11.07 14.30 2.22
C LYS A 37 -11.22 13.66 0.85
N ILE A 38 -10.14 13.52 0.08
CA ILE A 38 -10.17 12.81 -1.22
C ILE A 38 -10.63 11.36 -1.00
N LEU A 39 -10.09 10.70 0.02
CA LEU A 39 -10.43 9.32 0.33
C LEU A 39 -11.85 9.14 0.87
N SER A 40 -12.42 10.16 1.52
CA SER A 40 -13.82 10.09 1.97
C SER A 40 -14.83 10.02 0.81
N GLU A 41 -14.39 10.36 -0.40
CA GLU A 41 -15.17 10.24 -1.64
C GLU A 41 -14.98 8.88 -2.34
N VAL A 42 -14.03 8.07 -1.86
CA VAL A 42 -13.69 6.76 -2.43
C VAL A 42 -14.48 5.67 -1.70
N HIS A 43 -15.40 5.01 -2.42
CA HIS A 43 -16.18 3.90 -1.89
C HIS A 43 -15.98 2.67 -2.75
N HIS A 44 -15.33 1.64 -2.21
CA HIS A 44 -15.06 0.39 -2.91
C HIS A 44 -15.04 -0.80 -1.91
N PRO A 45 -15.55 -2.00 -2.27
CA PRO A 45 -15.62 -3.14 -1.34
C PRO A 45 -14.27 -3.61 -0.81
N HIS A 46 -13.17 -3.27 -1.50
CA HIS A 46 -11.80 -3.64 -1.12
C HIS A 46 -10.96 -2.44 -0.67
N ILE A 47 -11.60 -1.34 -0.27
CA ILE A 47 -10.96 -0.17 0.35
C ILE A 47 -11.68 0.14 1.66
N VAL A 48 -10.92 0.49 2.71
CA VAL A 48 -11.50 0.95 3.97
C VAL A 48 -12.19 2.30 3.77
N ASN A 49 -13.42 2.45 4.29
CA ASN A 49 -14.14 3.71 4.20
C ASN A 49 -13.65 4.71 5.23
N VAL A 50 -13.40 5.95 4.81
CA VAL A 50 -13.22 7.10 5.70
C VAL A 50 -14.60 7.60 6.09
N LEU A 51 -14.89 7.61 7.39
CA LEU A 51 -16.18 8.03 7.95
C LEU A 51 -16.21 9.53 8.22
N GLU A 52 -15.11 10.06 8.75
CA GLU A 52 -15.03 11.47 9.14
C GLU A 52 -13.56 11.94 9.17
N VAL A 53 -13.36 13.21 8.85
CA VAL A 53 -12.08 13.91 9.00
C VAL A 53 -12.32 15.17 9.79
N PHE A 54 -11.67 15.32 10.94
CA PHE A 54 -11.89 16.46 11.82
C PHE A 54 -10.59 16.91 12.51
N GLU A 55 -10.60 18.15 12.99
CA GLU A 55 -9.51 18.72 13.76
C GLU A 55 -9.93 18.87 15.22
N GLU A 56 -9.10 18.37 16.12
CA GLU A 56 -9.27 18.50 17.56
C GLU A 56 -7.92 18.40 18.26
N ASN A 57 -7.80 18.93 19.47
CA ASN A 57 -6.58 18.80 20.28
C ASN A 57 -5.29 19.28 19.59
N GLY A 58 -5.39 20.26 18.68
CA GLY A 58 -4.25 20.79 17.93
C GLY A 58 -3.71 19.87 16.83
N THR A 59 -4.45 18.84 16.44
CA THR A 59 -4.09 17.89 15.38
C THR A 59 -5.30 17.51 14.54
N ALA A 60 -5.12 16.70 13.51
CA ALA A 60 -6.18 16.14 12.69
C ALA A 60 -6.38 14.66 13.00
N TYR A 61 -7.62 14.21 12.88
CA TYR A 61 -8.04 12.83 13.05
C TYR A 61 -8.77 12.37 11.78
N ILE A 62 -8.57 11.10 11.44
CA ILE A 62 -9.31 10.41 10.40
C ILE A 62 -10.02 9.24 11.08
N ALA A 63 -11.34 9.30 11.14
CA ALA A 63 -12.16 8.17 11.57
C ALA A 63 -12.45 7.28 10.38
N MET A 64 -12.17 5.99 10.52
CA MET A 64 -12.38 4.99 9.48
C MET A 64 -13.31 3.87 9.98
N GLU A 65 -13.93 3.14 9.05
CA GLU A 65 -14.67 1.94 9.43
C GLU A 65 -13.74 0.94 10.13
N TYR A 66 -14.28 0.30 11.15
CA TYR A 66 -13.57 -0.79 11.82
C TYR A 66 -13.74 -2.09 11.05
N ILE A 67 -12.63 -2.70 10.66
CA ILE A 67 -12.59 -3.99 9.96
C ILE A 67 -12.21 -5.08 10.98
N PRO A 68 -13.16 -5.93 11.40
CA PRO A 68 -12.81 -7.09 12.24
C PRO A 68 -12.02 -8.10 11.41
N GLY A 69 -10.77 -8.33 11.78
CA GLY A 69 -9.86 -9.19 11.03
C GLY A 69 -8.39 -8.95 11.36
N CYS A 70 -7.49 -9.33 10.48
CA CYS A 70 -6.06 -9.15 10.67
C CYS A 70 -5.36 -8.70 9.39
N SER A 71 -4.16 -8.13 9.51
CA SER A 71 -3.36 -7.79 8.34
C SER A 71 -2.71 -9.03 7.71
N LEU A 72 -2.42 -8.97 6.41
CA LEU A 72 -1.62 -10.01 5.75
C LEU A 72 -0.24 -10.18 6.39
N LYS A 73 0.33 -9.12 6.94
CA LYS A 73 1.59 -9.20 7.72
C LYS A 73 1.41 -10.07 8.96
N TYR A 74 0.35 -9.85 9.74
CA TYR A 74 0.06 -10.67 10.92
C TYR A 74 -0.22 -12.13 10.54
N MET A 75 -0.94 -12.35 9.44
CA MET A 75 -1.20 -13.70 8.92
C MET A 75 0.12 -14.42 8.55
N MET A 76 1.03 -13.74 7.85
CA MET A 76 2.35 -14.29 7.55
C MET A 76 3.18 -14.59 8.80
N ASP A 77 3.11 -13.74 9.81
CA ASP A 77 3.87 -13.95 11.06
C ASP A 77 3.39 -15.19 11.82
N ARG A 78 2.13 -15.57 11.65
CA ARG A 78 1.52 -16.78 12.25
C ARG A 78 1.65 -18.03 11.39
N GLU A 79 1.37 -17.90 10.09
CA GLU A 79 1.22 -19.05 9.17
C GLU A 79 2.49 -19.29 8.35
N GLY A 80 3.40 -18.30 8.28
CA GLY A 80 4.56 -18.33 7.39
C GLY A 80 4.19 -17.96 5.95
N ILE A 81 4.77 -18.68 4.99
CA ILE A 81 4.53 -18.48 3.56
C ILE A 81 3.09 -18.89 3.23
N LEU A 82 2.36 -17.98 2.55
CA LEU A 82 0.98 -18.26 2.17
C LEU A 82 0.91 -19.08 0.86
N PRO A 83 -0.08 -19.97 0.71
CA PRO A 83 -0.31 -20.70 -0.54
C PRO A 83 -0.64 -19.75 -1.71
N GLU A 84 -0.11 -20.04 -2.89
CA GLU A 84 -0.31 -19.22 -4.10
C GLU A 84 -1.79 -18.95 -4.42
N PRO A 85 -2.72 -19.92 -4.40
CA PRO A 85 -4.13 -19.62 -4.66
C PRO A 85 -4.74 -18.61 -3.67
N LYS A 86 -4.33 -18.66 -2.39
CA LYS A 86 -4.76 -17.74 -1.34
C LYS A 86 -4.23 -16.31 -1.63
N VAL A 87 -2.95 -16.20 -2.01
CA VAL A 87 -2.33 -14.91 -2.38
C VAL A 87 -3.00 -14.33 -3.62
N LEU A 88 -3.18 -15.12 -4.67
CA LEU A 88 -3.80 -14.67 -5.92
C LEU A 88 -5.24 -14.14 -5.70
N ARG A 89 -6.03 -14.79 -4.84
CA ARG A 89 -7.36 -14.30 -4.47
C ARG A 89 -7.29 -12.89 -3.87
N TYR A 90 -6.38 -12.64 -2.93
CA TYR A 90 -6.23 -11.32 -2.33
C TYR A 90 -5.69 -10.29 -3.34
N VAL A 91 -4.75 -10.69 -4.18
CA VAL A 91 -4.18 -9.85 -5.25
C VAL A 91 -5.25 -9.41 -6.25
N ARG A 92 -6.19 -10.29 -6.64
CA ARG A 92 -7.33 -9.92 -7.48
C ARG A 92 -8.14 -8.78 -6.85
N GLN A 93 -8.52 -8.93 -5.59
CA GLN A 93 -9.33 -7.97 -4.85
C GLN A 93 -8.61 -6.61 -4.67
N ILE A 94 -7.31 -6.64 -4.37
CA ILE A 94 -6.51 -5.42 -4.29
C ILE A 94 -6.28 -4.81 -5.67
N GLY A 95 -6.14 -5.63 -6.71
CA GLY A 95 -6.09 -5.18 -8.10
C GLY A 95 -7.34 -4.37 -8.49
N GLU A 96 -8.54 -4.89 -8.19
CA GLU A 96 -9.81 -4.18 -8.40
C GLU A 96 -9.87 -2.84 -7.66
N ALA A 97 -9.39 -2.81 -6.41
CA ALA A 97 -9.29 -1.56 -5.64
C ALA A 97 -8.34 -0.54 -6.28
N LEU A 98 -7.19 -1.00 -6.78
CA LEU A 98 -6.21 -0.14 -7.42
C LEU A 98 -6.70 0.39 -8.78
N GLN A 99 -7.32 -0.45 -9.60
CA GLN A 99 -7.97 -0.02 -10.85
C GLN A 99 -8.94 1.13 -10.59
N PHE A 100 -9.83 0.96 -9.61
CA PHE A 100 -10.83 1.95 -9.25
C PHE A 100 -10.23 3.30 -8.80
N VAL A 101 -9.14 3.31 -8.02
CA VAL A 101 -8.51 4.56 -7.59
C VAL A 101 -7.63 5.17 -8.70
N HIS A 102 -6.99 4.33 -9.53
CA HIS A 102 -6.21 4.80 -10.68
C HIS A 102 -7.07 5.50 -11.73
N GLU A 103 -8.31 5.05 -11.98
CA GLU A 103 -9.28 5.74 -12.84
C GLU A 103 -9.62 7.16 -12.34
N LYS A 104 -9.43 7.39 -11.04
CA LYS A 104 -9.61 8.71 -10.39
C LYS A 104 -8.30 9.49 -10.25
N ASN A 105 -7.23 9.05 -10.89
CA ASN A 105 -5.87 9.60 -10.78
C ASN A 105 -5.34 9.61 -9.33
N ILE A 106 -5.71 8.63 -8.53
CA ILE A 106 -5.23 8.46 -7.15
C ILE A 106 -4.24 7.29 -7.12
N LEU A 107 -3.05 7.50 -6.54
CA LEU A 107 -2.06 6.46 -6.26
C LEU A 107 -2.04 6.17 -4.76
N HIS A 108 -1.84 4.90 -4.39
CA HIS A 108 -1.71 4.47 -3.00
C HIS A 108 -0.31 4.73 -2.42
N LEU A 109 0.74 4.35 -3.15
CA LEU A 109 2.17 4.54 -2.87
C LEU A 109 2.75 3.83 -1.63
N ASP A 110 1.96 3.04 -0.90
CA ASP A 110 2.45 2.25 0.26
C ASP A 110 1.76 0.87 0.37
N ILE A 111 1.66 0.15 -0.76
CA ILE A 111 1.09 -1.19 -0.79
C ILE A 111 2.10 -2.17 -0.19
N LYS A 112 1.69 -2.83 0.88
CA LYS A 112 2.50 -3.84 1.61
C LYS A 112 1.59 -4.72 2.47
N PRO A 113 2.04 -5.89 2.95
CA PRO A 113 1.20 -6.81 3.72
C PRO A 113 0.58 -6.21 4.99
N SER A 114 1.21 -5.21 5.62
CA SER A 114 0.64 -4.53 6.81
C SER A 114 -0.52 -3.60 6.48
N ASN A 115 -0.62 -3.14 5.24
CA ASN A 115 -1.66 -2.21 4.77
C ASN A 115 -2.79 -2.92 4.02
N ILE A 116 -2.85 -4.25 4.10
CA ILE A 116 -3.95 -5.08 3.57
C ILE A 116 -4.53 -5.86 4.72
N LEU A 117 -5.78 -5.57 5.10
CA LEU A 117 -6.54 -6.31 6.09
C LEU A 117 -7.38 -7.39 5.41
N ILE A 118 -7.47 -8.53 6.07
CA ILE A 118 -8.41 -9.60 5.70
C ILE A 118 -9.52 -9.58 6.75
N ASP A 119 -10.73 -9.28 6.31
CA ASP A 119 -11.88 -9.24 7.21
C ASP A 119 -12.37 -10.64 7.59
N SER A 120 -13.34 -10.71 8.52
CA SER A 120 -13.92 -11.97 9.00
C SER A 120 -14.63 -12.79 7.91
N SER A 121 -14.93 -12.19 6.75
CA SER A 121 -15.47 -12.90 5.59
C SER A 121 -14.38 -13.35 4.60
N GLY A 122 -13.10 -13.13 4.92
CA GLY A 122 -11.95 -13.47 4.07
C GLY A 122 -11.74 -12.51 2.90
N LYS A 123 -12.33 -11.30 2.92
CA LYS A 123 -12.13 -10.28 1.89
C LYS A 123 -10.94 -9.40 2.27
N ALA A 124 -10.11 -9.10 1.26
CA ALA A 124 -9.01 -8.14 1.41
C ALA A 124 -9.53 -6.70 1.34
N ARG A 125 -9.02 -5.88 2.25
CA ARG A 125 -9.31 -4.44 2.34
C ARG A 125 -8.02 -3.65 2.39
N LEU A 126 -7.84 -2.75 1.44
CA LEU A 126 -6.70 -1.83 1.41
C LEU A 126 -6.93 -0.70 2.41
N ILE A 127 -5.93 -0.44 3.24
CA ILE A 127 -5.95 0.61 4.27
C ILE A 127 -4.76 1.54 4.11
N ASP A 128 -4.78 2.65 4.83
CA ASP A 128 -3.66 3.59 4.98
C ASP A 128 -3.19 4.23 3.66
N PHE A 129 -4.04 5.10 3.15
CA PHE A 129 -3.70 6.01 2.04
C PHE A 129 -2.91 7.25 2.52
N GLY A 130 -2.23 7.18 3.67
CA GLY A 130 -1.55 8.33 4.30
C GLY A 130 -0.40 8.94 3.49
N VAL A 131 0.03 8.29 2.41
CA VAL A 131 1.01 8.79 1.46
C VAL A 131 0.46 8.88 0.04
N SER A 132 -0.84 8.62 -0.14
CA SER A 132 -1.50 8.66 -1.45
C SER A 132 -1.42 10.05 -2.07
N LYS A 133 -1.36 10.08 -3.40
CA LYS A 133 -1.34 11.32 -4.18
C LYS A 133 -2.49 11.30 -5.19
N ARG A 134 -3.23 12.41 -5.28
CA ARG A 134 -4.11 12.69 -6.40
C ARG A 134 -3.41 13.62 -7.37
N TYR A 135 -3.39 13.26 -8.64
CA TYR A 135 -2.83 14.08 -9.70
C TYR A 135 -3.94 14.89 -10.35
N ASP A 136 -4.03 16.16 -10.02
CA ASP A 136 -4.88 17.11 -10.75
C ASP A 136 -4.11 17.63 -11.95
N ILE A 137 -4.75 17.62 -13.12
CA ILE A 137 -4.15 18.04 -14.41
C ILE A 137 -3.69 19.50 -14.38
N GLU A 138 -4.19 20.31 -13.45
CA GLU A 138 -3.94 21.76 -13.37
C GLU A 138 -2.99 22.22 -12.25
N GLN A 139 -2.61 21.33 -11.32
CA GLN A 139 -1.73 21.70 -10.20
C GLN A 139 -0.50 20.81 -10.15
N GLN A 140 0.64 21.37 -10.60
CA GLN A 140 1.97 20.82 -10.32
C GLN A 140 2.26 21.00 -8.82
N GLU A 141 1.74 20.14 -7.96
CA GLU A 141 2.18 20.09 -6.56
C GLU A 141 3.45 19.24 -6.45
N THR A 142 4.58 19.89 -6.46
CA THR A 142 5.85 19.32 -5.97
C THR A 142 5.74 19.11 -4.46
N SER A 143 5.32 17.93 -4.06
CA SER A 143 5.30 17.53 -2.66
C SER A 143 6.68 17.08 -2.23
N THR A 144 7.50 18.00 -1.78
CA THR A 144 8.78 17.74 -1.09
C THR A 144 8.53 17.23 0.33
N THR A 145 8.00 16.04 0.47
CA THR A 145 7.94 15.38 1.77
C THR A 145 8.84 14.15 1.67
N MET A 146 9.88 14.08 2.50
CA MET A 146 10.62 12.82 2.70
C MET A 146 9.60 11.79 3.21
N LEU A 147 9.08 11.00 2.29
CA LEU A 147 8.24 9.86 2.59
C LEU A 147 9.10 8.86 3.36
N THR A 148 8.61 8.37 4.48
CA THR A 148 9.20 7.19 5.10
C THR A 148 8.87 6.00 4.21
N LEU A 149 9.75 5.75 3.22
CA LEU A 149 9.54 4.72 2.22
C LEU A 149 9.58 3.32 2.86
N SER A 150 8.66 2.48 2.46
CA SER A 150 8.60 1.09 2.90
C SER A 150 9.67 0.26 2.19
N LYS A 151 10.77 -0.03 2.93
CA LYS A 151 11.93 -0.78 2.42
C LYS A 151 11.51 -2.08 1.75
N GLY A 152 11.98 -2.28 0.52
CA GLY A 152 11.67 -3.44 -0.31
C GLY A 152 10.35 -3.33 -1.09
N PHE A 153 9.39 -2.51 -0.65
CA PHE A 153 8.10 -2.33 -1.32
C PHE A 153 8.04 -1.07 -2.19
N ALA A 154 8.83 -0.05 -1.87
CA ALA A 154 8.88 1.19 -2.64
C ALA A 154 9.65 1.02 -3.95
N SER A 155 9.09 1.51 -5.04
CA SER A 155 9.73 1.57 -6.35
C SER A 155 10.83 2.63 -6.42
N ILE A 156 11.72 2.56 -7.43
CA ILE A 156 12.89 3.45 -7.51
C ILE A 156 12.50 4.92 -7.66
N GLU A 157 11.44 5.20 -8.41
CA GLU A 157 10.95 6.56 -8.64
C GLU A 157 10.35 7.22 -7.40
N GLN A 158 10.01 6.45 -6.36
CA GLN A 158 9.56 7.00 -5.09
C GLN A 158 10.72 7.56 -4.24
N TYR A 159 11.96 7.20 -4.58
CA TYR A 159 13.17 7.75 -3.93
C TYR A 159 13.61 9.08 -4.53
N ASP A 160 13.00 9.51 -5.65
CA ASP A 160 13.28 10.81 -6.23
C ASP A 160 12.60 11.93 -5.42
N ASN A 161 13.38 12.91 -4.97
CA ASN A 161 12.88 14.04 -4.19
C ASN A 161 11.98 14.99 -5.01
N GLU A 162 12.11 14.98 -6.34
CA GLU A 162 11.25 15.76 -7.22
C GLU A 162 9.86 15.12 -7.38
N GLY A 163 9.74 13.85 -6.96
CA GLY A 163 8.50 13.08 -7.06
C GLY A 163 8.11 12.76 -8.49
N THR A 164 7.08 11.93 -8.66
CA THR A 164 6.48 11.69 -9.98
C THR A 164 5.70 12.93 -10.40
N GLN A 165 6.17 13.64 -11.42
CA GLN A 165 5.54 14.86 -11.94
C GLN A 165 4.23 14.59 -12.69
N SER A 166 3.98 13.34 -13.07
CA SER A 166 2.78 12.90 -13.78
C SER A 166 2.21 11.63 -13.16
N PHE A 167 0.90 11.43 -13.33
CA PHE A 167 0.24 10.20 -12.91
C PHE A 167 0.80 9.00 -13.67
N SER A 168 1.17 7.96 -12.92
CA SER A 168 1.56 6.65 -13.44
C SER A 168 1.21 5.55 -12.44
N PRO A 169 0.52 4.47 -12.84
CA PRO A 169 0.25 3.31 -11.98
C PRO A 169 1.50 2.51 -11.56
N CYS A 170 2.61 2.71 -12.24
CA CYS A 170 3.83 1.89 -12.10
C CYS A 170 4.38 1.75 -10.67
N PRO A 171 4.34 2.77 -9.77
CA PRO A 171 4.73 2.61 -8.38
C PRO A 171 3.87 1.60 -7.61
N ASP A 172 2.54 1.68 -7.77
CA ASP A 172 1.60 0.75 -7.10
C ASP A 172 1.73 -0.66 -7.65
N ILE A 173 1.95 -0.82 -8.96
CA ILE A 173 2.21 -2.11 -9.61
C ILE A 173 3.49 -2.75 -9.05
N TYR A 174 4.57 -1.98 -8.89
CA TYR A 174 5.80 -2.46 -8.26
C TYR A 174 5.52 -2.93 -6.83
N SER A 175 4.83 -2.12 -6.03
CA SER A 175 4.53 -2.42 -4.63
C SER A 175 3.61 -3.64 -4.48
N LEU A 176 2.67 -3.84 -5.40
CA LEU A 176 1.83 -5.05 -5.45
C LEU A 176 2.66 -6.28 -5.80
N GLY A 177 3.57 -6.21 -6.78
CA GLY A 177 4.52 -7.27 -7.10
C GLY A 177 5.44 -7.62 -5.93
N ALA A 178 5.96 -6.60 -5.21
CA ALA A 178 6.76 -6.77 -4.00
C ALA A 178 5.97 -7.41 -2.86
N THR A 179 4.69 -7.08 -2.74
CA THR A 179 3.77 -7.71 -1.79
C THR A 179 3.57 -9.18 -2.12
N MET A 180 3.30 -9.52 -3.37
CA MET A 180 3.20 -10.93 -3.82
C MET A 180 4.49 -11.69 -3.54
N TYR A 181 5.64 -11.11 -3.90
CA TYR A 181 6.95 -11.70 -3.60
C TYR A 181 7.08 -12.04 -2.12
N ASN A 182 6.78 -11.08 -1.24
CA ASN A 182 6.90 -11.27 0.20
C ASN A 182 5.94 -12.35 0.73
N LEU A 183 4.68 -12.33 0.32
CA LEU A 183 3.66 -13.30 0.76
C LEU A 183 4.01 -14.74 0.34
N LEU A 184 4.56 -14.91 -0.87
CA LEU A 184 4.86 -16.21 -1.48
C LEU A 184 6.24 -16.77 -1.10
N THR A 185 7.19 -15.92 -0.68
CA THR A 185 8.56 -16.35 -0.36
C THR A 185 8.90 -16.21 1.12
N GLY A 186 8.11 -15.46 1.89
CA GLY A 186 8.43 -15.10 3.28
C GLY A 186 9.57 -14.09 3.41
N LYS A 187 10.14 -13.60 2.30
CA LYS A 187 11.26 -12.66 2.28
C LYS A 187 10.82 -11.28 1.83
N ILE A 188 11.30 -10.25 2.51
CA ILE A 188 11.21 -8.88 2.00
C ILE A 188 12.16 -8.78 0.80
N PRO A 189 11.69 -8.30 -0.36
CA PRO A 189 12.55 -8.17 -1.54
C PRO A 189 13.66 -7.13 -1.34
N THR A 190 14.74 -7.26 -2.10
CA THR A 190 15.82 -6.27 -2.13
C THR A 190 15.26 -4.89 -2.49
N GLU A 191 15.62 -3.86 -1.71
CA GLU A 191 15.21 -2.47 -1.97
C GLU A 191 15.56 -2.06 -3.41
N SER A 192 14.65 -1.36 -4.09
CA SER A 192 14.79 -0.99 -5.50
C SER A 192 16.10 -0.26 -5.79
N ILE A 193 16.53 0.66 -4.92
CA ILE A 193 17.79 1.40 -5.02
C ILE A 193 19.05 0.54 -4.88
N LEU A 194 18.95 -0.64 -4.28
CA LEU A 194 20.08 -1.56 -4.07
C LEU A 194 20.17 -2.64 -5.15
N ARG A 195 19.19 -2.75 -6.06
CA ARG A 195 19.09 -3.87 -7.00
C ARG A 195 20.18 -3.89 -8.09
N ALA A 196 20.85 -2.77 -8.33
CA ALA A 196 22.03 -2.72 -9.20
C ALA A 196 23.21 -3.52 -8.63
N THR A 197 23.34 -3.59 -7.28
CA THR A 197 24.43 -4.29 -6.59
C THR A 197 23.99 -5.58 -5.91
N ARG A 198 22.71 -5.72 -5.63
CA ARG A 198 22.06 -6.89 -4.99
C ARG A 198 20.83 -7.28 -5.79
N PRO A 199 20.97 -8.15 -6.81
CA PRO A 199 19.83 -8.59 -7.61
C PRO A 199 18.71 -9.19 -6.77
N LEU A 200 17.48 -9.10 -7.27
CA LEU A 200 16.35 -9.82 -6.67
C LEU A 200 16.57 -11.32 -6.92
N GLN A 201 16.46 -12.10 -5.86
CA GLN A 201 16.45 -13.56 -5.99
C GLN A 201 15.12 -13.99 -6.63
N ASN A 202 15.15 -14.96 -7.53
CA ASN A 202 13.94 -15.44 -8.17
C ASN A 202 12.98 -16.06 -7.15
N PRO A 203 11.67 -15.77 -7.23
CA PRO A 203 10.69 -16.35 -6.31
C PRO A 203 10.73 -17.89 -6.23
N SER A 204 10.88 -18.58 -7.36
CA SER A 204 10.93 -20.05 -7.43
C SER A 204 12.16 -20.68 -6.76
N GLU A 205 13.27 -19.94 -6.64
CA GLU A 205 14.45 -20.39 -5.89
C GLU A 205 14.18 -20.44 -4.37
N LEU A 206 13.27 -19.59 -3.89
CA LEU A 206 12.86 -19.49 -2.49
C LEU A 206 11.67 -20.40 -2.17
N ASN A 207 10.74 -20.54 -3.12
CA ASN A 207 9.55 -21.36 -2.98
C ASN A 207 9.19 -22.03 -4.32
N ARG A 208 9.50 -23.32 -4.44
CA ARG A 208 9.27 -24.12 -5.65
C ARG A 208 7.79 -24.34 -5.99
N ASN A 209 6.87 -23.99 -5.08
CA ASN A 209 5.43 -24.13 -5.31
C ASN A 209 4.83 -22.94 -6.07
N ILE A 210 5.63 -21.92 -6.39
CA ILE A 210 5.18 -20.78 -7.19
C ILE A 210 5.14 -21.18 -8.66
N SER A 211 4.00 -20.96 -9.32
CA SER A 211 3.84 -21.24 -10.74
C SER A 211 4.74 -20.34 -11.59
N PRO A 212 5.22 -20.82 -12.74
CA PRO A 212 6.05 -20.00 -13.65
C PRO A 212 5.37 -18.70 -14.09
N LYS A 213 4.04 -18.72 -14.20
CA LYS A 213 3.24 -17.56 -14.62
C LYS A 213 3.21 -16.49 -13.54
N THR A 214 2.97 -16.88 -12.29
CA THR A 214 3.02 -15.97 -11.14
C THR A 214 4.43 -15.40 -10.92
N GLU A 215 5.46 -16.24 -11.03
CA GLU A 215 6.85 -15.77 -10.97
C GLU A 215 7.15 -14.72 -12.03
N ALA A 216 6.79 -15.00 -13.30
CA ALA A 216 6.99 -14.07 -14.41
C ALA A 216 6.27 -12.73 -14.18
N ALA A 217 5.04 -12.77 -13.66
CA ALA A 217 4.28 -11.56 -13.34
C ALA A 217 4.94 -10.75 -12.22
N ILE A 218 5.42 -11.39 -11.15
CA ILE A 218 6.16 -10.73 -10.06
C ILE A 218 7.43 -10.06 -10.61
N ILE A 219 8.24 -10.80 -11.39
CA ILE A 219 9.49 -10.28 -11.95
C ILE A 219 9.23 -9.08 -12.86
N LYS A 220 8.19 -9.14 -13.71
CA LYS A 220 7.81 -8.04 -14.60
C LYS A 220 7.30 -6.83 -13.81
N ALA A 221 6.41 -7.02 -12.84
CA ALA A 221 5.90 -5.93 -12.00
C ALA A 221 7.03 -5.23 -11.22
N MET A 222 8.07 -5.97 -10.84
CA MET A 222 9.19 -5.45 -10.06
C MET A 222 10.40 -5.04 -10.91
N GLN A 223 10.27 -4.83 -12.22
CA GLN A 223 11.36 -4.25 -13.02
C GLN A 223 11.76 -2.87 -12.46
N ILE A 224 13.06 -2.54 -12.52
CA ILE A 224 13.57 -1.27 -11.97
C ILE A 224 13.10 -0.11 -12.82
N ILE A 225 13.17 -0.25 -14.14
CA ILE A 225 12.74 0.76 -15.11
C ILE A 225 11.20 0.71 -15.19
N PRO A 226 10.48 1.81 -14.88
CA PRO A 226 9.01 1.81 -14.91
C PRO A 226 8.42 1.40 -16.26
N ALA A 227 9.05 1.76 -17.38
CA ALA A 227 8.58 1.41 -18.72
C ALA A 227 8.63 -0.11 -19.02
N ASP A 228 9.44 -0.87 -18.28
CA ASP A 228 9.56 -2.33 -18.46
C ASP A 228 8.51 -3.10 -17.62
N ARG A 229 7.75 -2.39 -16.76
CA ARG A 229 6.67 -2.96 -15.95
C ARG A 229 5.38 -3.09 -16.75
N PHE A 230 4.36 -3.65 -16.13
CA PHE A 230 2.99 -3.44 -16.56
C PHE A 230 2.65 -1.95 -16.47
N GLN A 231 1.92 -1.42 -17.44
CA GLN A 231 1.54 -0.01 -17.46
C GLN A 231 0.19 0.24 -16.79
N THR A 232 -0.62 -0.78 -16.67
CA THR A 232 -1.89 -0.76 -15.94
C THR A 232 -2.01 -1.97 -15.01
N VAL A 233 -2.88 -1.85 -14.02
CA VAL A 233 -3.19 -2.99 -13.14
C VAL A 233 -3.92 -4.08 -13.93
N ASP A 234 -4.75 -3.72 -14.91
CA ASP A 234 -5.42 -4.67 -15.82
C ASP A 234 -4.44 -5.58 -16.55
N GLU A 235 -3.35 -5.02 -17.08
CA GLU A 235 -2.29 -5.79 -17.74
C GLU A 235 -1.65 -6.80 -16.77
N MET A 236 -1.41 -6.38 -15.53
CA MET A 236 -0.85 -7.27 -14.50
C MET A 236 -1.84 -8.37 -14.12
N MET A 237 -3.12 -8.04 -13.94
CA MET A 237 -4.16 -9.02 -13.61
C MET A 237 -4.35 -10.02 -14.75
N ALA A 238 -4.35 -9.58 -16.00
CA ALA A 238 -4.45 -10.46 -17.17
C ALA A 238 -3.27 -11.44 -17.32
N ALA A 239 -2.11 -11.11 -16.75
CA ALA A 239 -0.93 -11.97 -16.75
C ALA A 239 -0.95 -13.07 -15.68
N LEU A 240 -1.94 -13.08 -14.77
CA LEU A 240 -2.07 -14.03 -13.66
C LEU A 240 -3.17 -15.07 -13.95
N ASP A 241 -2.98 -16.30 -13.46
CA ASP A 241 -4.01 -17.35 -13.48
C ASP A 241 -4.74 -17.36 -12.13
N PHE A 242 -5.84 -16.65 -12.06
CA PHE A 242 -6.65 -16.63 -10.85
C PHE A 242 -7.41 -17.94 -10.68
N PRO A 243 -7.44 -18.50 -9.45
CA PRO A 243 -8.31 -19.64 -9.14
C PRO A 243 -9.77 -19.26 -9.38
N ALA A 244 -10.61 -20.25 -9.75
CA ALA A 244 -12.05 -20.06 -9.75
C ALA A 244 -12.52 -19.54 -8.38
N GLU A 245 -13.57 -18.73 -8.36
CA GLU A 245 -14.16 -18.26 -7.11
C GLU A 245 -14.76 -19.46 -6.36
N GLU A 246 -14.03 -20.00 -5.41
CA GLU A 246 -14.60 -20.92 -4.41
C GLU A 246 -15.16 -20.08 -3.27
N GLU A 247 -16.43 -20.31 -2.94
CA GLU A 247 -17.03 -19.80 -1.71
C GLU A 247 -16.20 -20.31 -0.53
N ILE A 248 -15.70 -19.40 0.32
CA ILE A 248 -14.93 -19.76 1.50
C ILE A 248 -15.87 -20.51 2.46
N PRO A 249 -15.59 -21.77 2.81
CA PRO A 249 -16.36 -22.39 3.87
C PRO A 249 -16.14 -21.62 5.16
N ALA A 250 -17.23 -21.17 5.79
CA ALA A 250 -17.26 -20.32 6.98
C ALA A 250 -16.51 -20.90 8.21
N ASN A 251 -16.00 -22.12 8.11
CA ASN A 251 -15.33 -22.84 9.19
C ASN A 251 -13.83 -22.54 9.36
N GLU A 252 -13.15 -21.90 8.42
CA GLU A 252 -11.71 -21.60 8.57
C GLU A 252 -11.45 -20.33 9.41
N LEU A 253 -12.48 -19.54 9.68
CA LEU A 253 -12.36 -18.23 10.35
C LEU A 253 -12.68 -18.26 11.86
N GLN A 254 -13.13 -19.41 12.42
CA GLN A 254 -13.52 -19.51 13.83
C GLN A 254 -12.35 -19.87 14.78
N ASN A 255 -11.15 -20.08 14.29
CA ASN A 255 -9.97 -20.44 15.09
C ASN A 255 -8.93 -19.30 15.21
N THR A 256 -9.36 -18.03 15.11
CA THR A 256 -8.48 -16.85 15.29
C THR A 256 -8.92 -16.00 16.47
#